data_e265e0d70271f043fc63c29e5d0cc6fe
#
_entry.id   e265e0d70271f043fc63c29e5d0cc6fe
#
_cell.length_a   1.000
_cell.length_b   1.000
_cell.length_c   1.000
_cell.angle_alpha   90.00
_cell.angle_beta   90.00
_cell.angle_gamma   90.00
#
_symmetry.space_group_name_H-M   'P 1'
#
loop_
_entity.id
_entity.type
_entity.pdbx_description
1 polymer ?
#
loop_
_entity_poly.entity_id
_entity_poly.type
_entity_poly.pdbx_seq_one_letter_code
_entity_poly.pdbx_strand_id
1 'polypeptide(L)'
;VELSMSYEAQGADELVLLDVSATPEGRSHQHDTVRQVREALGIPLTCGGGVREADDAGRLLEAGADKVSVNTAAVTNPGLIGELAKRYGSQCTVVAIDAARRDGEGWELVVRSGKDRTGKDVIEWAREIVDRGAGEILLTSWDRDGTRSGYELDLLTAVSEAVTVPVIASGGAATPQHLVEALQAGGDAVLAASIFHDGEYTVQTLKEELRRAGVEVRL
;
A
#
# COMPACT_ATOMS: atom_id res chain seq x y z
N VAL A 1 15.27 -8.23 -7.68
CA VAL A 1 14.88 -9.60 -8.06
C VAL A 1 15.22 -10.60 -6.96
N GLU A 2 16.48 -10.75 -6.54
CA GLU A 2 16.88 -11.73 -5.52
C GLU A 2 16.09 -11.58 -4.20
N LEU A 3 15.92 -10.34 -3.72
CA LEU A 3 15.16 -10.05 -2.52
C LEU A 3 13.68 -10.42 -2.68
N SER A 4 13.10 -10.16 -3.85
CA SER A 4 11.71 -10.51 -4.16
C SER A 4 11.49 -12.03 -4.13
N MET A 5 12.39 -12.80 -4.73
CA MET A 5 12.37 -14.27 -4.68
C MET A 5 12.53 -14.80 -3.24
N SER A 6 13.37 -14.15 -2.44
CA SER A 6 13.53 -14.51 -1.03
C SER A 6 12.24 -14.35 -0.23
N TYR A 7 11.49 -13.26 -0.46
CA TYR A 7 10.20 -13.04 0.23
C TYR A 7 9.15 -14.05 -0.20
N GLU A 8 9.03 -14.36 -1.49
CA GLU A 8 8.14 -15.40 -1.97
C GLU A 8 8.49 -16.77 -1.37
N ALA A 9 9.77 -17.14 -1.39
CA ALA A 9 10.24 -18.40 -0.78
C ALA A 9 9.98 -18.49 0.73
N GLN A 10 9.86 -17.35 1.41
CA GLN A 10 9.47 -17.24 2.81
C GLN A 10 7.96 -17.25 3.01
N GLY A 11 7.16 -17.31 1.95
CA GLY A 11 5.70 -17.38 2.00
C GLY A 11 4.99 -16.03 2.00
N ALA A 12 5.56 -14.97 1.41
CA ALA A 12 4.84 -13.73 1.18
C ALA A 12 3.60 -13.99 0.31
N ASP A 13 2.48 -13.33 0.63
CA ASP A 13 1.22 -13.48 -0.13
C ASP A 13 1.20 -12.56 -1.35
N GLU A 14 1.75 -11.35 -1.23
CA GLU A 14 1.89 -10.34 -2.27
C GLU A 14 3.20 -9.57 -2.11
N LEU A 15 3.68 -8.99 -3.18
CA LEU A 15 4.81 -8.06 -3.17
C LEU A 15 4.36 -6.69 -3.65
N VAL A 16 4.81 -5.63 -2.95
CA VAL A 16 4.60 -4.25 -3.39
C VAL A 16 5.94 -3.62 -3.76
N LEU A 17 6.05 -3.15 -5.00
CA LEU A 17 7.21 -2.45 -5.53
C LEU A 17 6.89 -0.95 -5.65
N LEU A 18 7.39 -0.15 -4.72
CA LEU A 18 7.17 1.30 -4.67
C LEU A 18 8.42 2.07 -5.08
N ASP A 19 8.32 2.86 -6.16
CA ASP A 19 9.35 3.83 -6.51
C ASP A 19 9.06 5.17 -5.83
N VAL A 20 9.47 5.28 -4.56
CA VAL A 20 9.18 6.45 -3.72
C VAL A 20 9.87 7.74 -4.19
N SER A 21 10.91 7.63 -5.03
CA SER A 21 11.64 8.79 -5.58
C SER A 21 11.12 9.23 -6.94
N ALA A 22 10.37 8.40 -7.66
CA ALA A 22 9.89 8.72 -9.01
C ALA A 22 9.04 9.99 -9.06
N THR A 23 8.10 10.16 -8.13
CA THR A 23 7.25 11.35 -8.07
C THR A 23 8.03 12.61 -7.71
N PRO A 24 8.85 12.67 -6.65
CA PRO A 24 9.68 13.84 -6.36
C PRO A 24 10.68 14.19 -7.46
N GLU A 25 11.26 13.20 -8.15
CA GLU A 25 12.24 13.39 -9.23
C GLU A 25 11.61 13.65 -10.60
N GLY A 26 10.30 13.47 -10.71
CA GLY A 26 9.56 13.68 -11.95
C GLY A 26 9.84 12.65 -13.03
N ARG A 27 10.36 11.47 -12.69
CA ARG A 27 10.63 10.37 -13.62
C ARG A 27 9.51 9.33 -13.65
N SER A 28 9.48 8.48 -14.67
CA SER A 28 8.58 7.34 -14.76
C SER A 28 9.14 6.13 -14.02
N HIS A 29 8.27 5.16 -13.74
CA HIS A 29 8.64 3.87 -13.13
C HIS A 29 9.60 3.07 -14.03
N GLN A 30 10.46 2.23 -13.42
CA GLN A 30 11.41 1.38 -14.14
C GLN A 30 10.73 0.08 -14.62
N HIS A 31 10.14 0.10 -15.81
CA HIS A 31 9.40 -1.04 -16.37
C HIS A 31 10.24 -2.32 -16.52
N ASP A 32 11.53 -2.18 -16.86
CA ASP A 32 12.42 -3.34 -16.97
C ASP A 32 12.64 -4.05 -15.63
N THR A 33 12.68 -3.30 -14.54
CA THR A 33 12.72 -3.87 -13.18
C THR A 33 11.44 -4.64 -12.88
N VAL A 34 10.28 -4.11 -13.26
CA VAL A 34 8.98 -4.79 -13.09
C VAL A 34 8.97 -6.12 -13.85
N ARG A 35 9.40 -6.14 -15.12
CA ARG A 35 9.49 -7.37 -15.93
C ARG A 35 10.38 -8.42 -15.27
N GLN A 36 11.59 -8.03 -14.86
CA GLN A 36 12.55 -8.94 -14.23
C GLN A 36 12.01 -9.51 -12.91
N VAL A 37 11.32 -8.69 -12.11
CA VAL A 37 10.69 -9.13 -10.87
C VAL A 37 9.55 -10.09 -11.20
N ARG A 38 8.67 -9.75 -12.15
CA ARG A 38 7.54 -10.61 -12.55
C ARG A 38 7.97 -11.96 -13.10
N GLU A 39 9.03 -12.00 -13.92
CA GLU A 39 9.57 -13.26 -14.47
C GLU A 39 10.04 -14.22 -13.37
N ALA A 40 10.44 -13.68 -12.21
CA ALA A 40 10.96 -14.45 -11.08
C ALA A 40 9.90 -14.79 -10.02
N LEU A 41 8.70 -14.18 -10.05
CA LEU A 41 7.68 -14.31 -9.02
C LEU A 41 6.42 -15.04 -9.52
N GLY A 42 5.82 -15.88 -8.65
CA GLY A 42 4.50 -16.49 -8.84
C GLY A 42 3.37 -15.80 -8.06
N ILE A 43 3.70 -14.95 -7.06
CA ILE A 43 2.73 -14.21 -6.25
C ILE A 43 2.33 -12.88 -6.89
N PRO A 44 1.17 -12.28 -6.52
CA PRO A 44 0.75 -10.99 -7.04
C PRO A 44 1.78 -9.89 -6.78
N LEU A 45 1.94 -9.01 -7.78
CA LEU A 45 2.85 -7.87 -7.77
C LEU A 45 2.06 -6.57 -7.94
N THR A 46 2.09 -5.71 -6.91
CA THR A 46 1.57 -4.35 -6.97
C THR A 46 2.73 -3.38 -7.26
N CYS A 47 2.58 -2.53 -8.27
CA CYS A 47 3.58 -1.52 -8.61
C CYS A 47 3.03 -0.11 -8.39
N GLY A 48 3.84 0.77 -7.80
CA GLY A 48 3.47 2.16 -7.54
C GLY A 48 4.66 3.12 -7.57
N GLY A 49 4.34 4.41 -7.58
CA GLY A 49 5.31 5.49 -7.73
C GLY A 49 5.46 5.95 -9.18
N GLY A 50 5.42 7.27 -9.41
CA GLY A 50 5.59 7.88 -10.73
C GLY A 50 4.44 7.72 -11.72
N VAL A 51 3.32 7.09 -11.35
CA VAL A 51 2.11 6.95 -12.17
C VAL A 51 1.35 8.27 -12.17
N ARG A 52 1.14 8.87 -13.34
CA ARG A 52 0.50 10.19 -13.52
C ARG A 52 -0.77 10.12 -14.35
N GLU A 53 -0.85 9.18 -15.25
CA GLU A 53 -1.95 8.98 -16.19
C GLU A 53 -2.24 7.49 -16.39
N ALA A 54 -3.38 7.17 -17.00
CA ALA A 54 -3.80 5.79 -17.20
C ALA A 54 -2.85 4.98 -18.09
N ASP A 55 -2.17 5.63 -19.03
CA ASP A 55 -1.19 4.98 -19.90
C ASP A 55 0.08 4.56 -19.12
N ASP A 56 0.48 5.31 -18.08
CA ASP A 56 1.56 4.87 -17.17
C ASP A 56 1.20 3.57 -16.48
N ALA A 57 -0.04 3.48 -15.97
CA ALA A 57 -0.57 2.27 -15.35
C ALA A 57 -0.62 1.10 -16.33
N GLY A 58 -1.09 1.37 -17.58
CA GLY A 58 -1.10 0.37 -18.64
C GLY A 58 0.27 -0.24 -18.90
N ARG A 59 1.32 0.60 -18.98
CA ARG A 59 2.70 0.14 -19.17
C ARG A 59 3.21 -0.74 -18.01
N LEU A 60 2.80 -0.46 -16.78
CA LEU A 60 3.16 -1.30 -15.61
C LEU A 60 2.45 -2.66 -15.67
N LEU A 61 1.16 -2.68 -16.01
CA LEU A 61 0.40 -3.91 -16.19
C LEU A 61 0.95 -4.76 -17.36
N GLU A 62 1.30 -4.14 -18.49
CA GLU A 62 1.96 -4.79 -19.62
C GLU A 62 3.36 -5.31 -19.26
N ALA A 63 4.06 -4.65 -18.32
CA ALA A 63 5.34 -5.13 -17.79
C ALA A 63 5.18 -6.30 -16.80
N GLY A 64 3.94 -6.64 -16.40
CA GLY A 64 3.62 -7.80 -15.57
C GLY A 64 3.19 -7.48 -14.14
N ALA A 65 2.89 -6.23 -13.80
CA ALA A 65 2.21 -5.91 -12.56
C ALA A 65 0.77 -6.46 -12.58
N ASP A 66 0.29 -6.97 -11.45
CA ASP A 66 -1.11 -7.40 -11.27
C ASP A 66 -1.99 -6.22 -10.84
N LYS A 67 -1.42 -5.29 -10.05
CA LYS A 67 -2.10 -4.11 -9.54
C LYS A 67 -1.19 -2.87 -9.71
N VAL A 68 -1.81 -1.71 -9.84
CA VAL A 68 -1.11 -0.42 -9.91
C VAL A 68 -1.58 0.49 -8.78
N SER A 69 -0.63 1.03 -8.02
CA SER A 69 -0.89 1.95 -6.92
C SER A 69 -0.66 3.41 -7.36
N VAL A 70 -1.66 4.26 -7.11
CA VAL A 70 -1.64 5.70 -7.37
C VAL A 70 -1.88 6.48 -6.08
N ASN A 71 -1.17 7.60 -5.89
CA ASN A 71 -1.34 8.50 -4.76
C ASN A 71 -1.49 9.95 -5.27
N THR A 72 -0.41 10.71 -5.36
CA THR A 72 -0.40 12.14 -5.70
C THR A 72 -1.21 12.47 -6.97
N ALA A 73 -1.10 11.64 -8.01
CA ALA A 73 -1.86 11.85 -9.25
C ALA A 73 -3.37 11.72 -9.04
N ALA A 74 -3.82 10.74 -8.24
CA ALA A 74 -5.22 10.55 -7.89
C ALA A 74 -5.77 11.74 -7.07
N VAL A 75 -4.98 12.29 -6.16
CA VAL A 75 -5.37 13.48 -5.37
C VAL A 75 -5.49 14.72 -6.25
N THR A 76 -4.57 14.89 -7.21
CA THR A 76 -4.55 16.02 -8.13
C THR A 76 -5.66 15.90 -9.19
N ASN A 77 -5.90 14.70 -9.69
CA ASN A 77 -6.94 14.38 -10.66
C ASN A 77 -7.72 13.13 -10.23
N PRO A 78 -8.77 13.27 -9.40
CA PRO A 78 -9.56 12.11 -8.93
C PRO A 78 -10.25 11.32 -10.06
N GLY A 79 -10.44 11.93 -11.22
CA GLY A 79 -10.96 11.25 -12.42
C GLY A 79 -10.08 10.11 -12.91
N LEU A 80 -8.77 10.15 -12.62
CA LEU A 80 -7.84 9.08 -12.95
C LEU A 80 -8.26 7.73 -12.35
N ILE A 81 -8.79 7.71 -11.12
CA ILE A 81 -9.24 6.47 -10.46
C ILE A 81 -10.33 5.79 -11.29
N GLY A 82 -11.36 6.55 -11.70
CA GLY A 82 -12.44 6.03 -12.53
C GLY A 82 -11.97 5.59 -13.93
N GLU A 83 -10.98 6.27 -14.50
CA GLU A 83 -10.38 5.88 -15.76
C GLU A 83 -9.62 4.55 -15.63
N LEU A 84 -8.81 4.37 -14.56
CA LEU A 84 -8.09 3.13 -14.27
C LEU A 84 -9.06 1.97 -14.06
N ALA A 85 -10.07 2.16 -13.21
CA ALA A 85 -11.08 1.15 -12.92
C ALA A 85 -11.86 0.73 -14.19
N LYS A 86 -12.18 1.69 -15.06
CA LYS A 86 -12.87 1.40 -16.33
C LYS A 86 -11.99 0.68 -17.35
N ARG A 87 -10.72 1.04 -17.47
CA ARG A 87 -9.80 0.47 -18.48
C ARG A 87 -9.23 -0.88 -18.06
N TYR A 88 -8.90 -1.04 -16.78
CA TYR A 88 -8.14 -2.19 -16.29
C TYR A 88 -8.88 -3.00 -15.22
N GLY A 89 -9.98 -2.47 -14.71
CA GLY A 89 -10.76 -3.07 -13.63
C GLY A 89 -10.41 -2.51 -12.24
N SER A 90 -11.42 -2.44 -11.36
CA SER A 90 -11.21 -1.98 -9.98
C SER A 90 -10.18 -2.84 -9.25
N GLN A 91 -10.16 -4.15 -9.48
CA GLN A 91 -9.21 -5.09 -8.86
C GLN A 91 -7.74 -4.78 -9.16
N CYS A 92 -7.44 -4.04 -10.24
CA CYS A 92 -6.09 -3.60 -10.57
C CYS A 92 -5.76 -2.20 -10.01
N THR A 93 -6.75 -1.49 -9.44
CA THR A 93 -6.63 -0.09 -9.03
C THR A 93 -6.48 0.01 -7.51
N VAL A 94 -5.25 0.19 -7.05
CA VAL A 94 -4.93 0.47 -5.65
C VAL A 94 -4.75 1.97 -5.47
N VAL A 95 -5.42 2.58 -4.49
CA VAL A 95 -5.17 3.97 -4.13
C VAL A 95 -4.39 4.03 -2.83
N ALA A 96 -3.18 4.58 -2.89
CA ALA A 96 -2.39 4.82 -1.70
C ALA A 96 -2.82 6.13 -1.03
N ILE A 97 -3.03 6.06 0.27
CA ILE A 97 -3.35 7.18 1.15
C ILE A 97 -2.23 7.33 2.16
N ASP A 98 -1.50 8.44 2.09
CA ASP A 98 -0.57 8.84 3.15
C ASP A 98 -1.32 9.82 4.05
N ALA A 99 -1.50 9.47 5.31
CA ALA A 99 -2.29 10.19 6.30
C ALA A 99 -1.41 10.75 7.41
N ALA A 100 -1.57 12.02 7.74
CA ALA A 100 -0.91 12.65 8.88
C ALA A 100 -1.95 13.22 9.86
N ARG A 101 -1.68 13.15 11.15
CA ARG A 101 -2.56 13.77 12.17
C ARG A 101 -2.67 15.28 11.93
N ARG A 102 -3.87 15.80 12.15
CA ARG A 102 -4.13 17.24 12.18
C ARG A 102 -3.77 17.83 13.54
N ASP A 103 -3.56 19.13 13.56
CA ASP A 103 -3.61 19.89 14.80
C ASP A 103 -5.07 19.92 15.29
N GLY A 104 -5.43 19.03 16.21
CA GLY A 104 -6.78 18.80 16.69
C GLY A 104 -7.24 17.36 16.45
N GLU A 105 -8.43 17.16 15.86
CA GLU A 105 -8.99 15.83 15.61
C GLU A 105 -8.84 15.40 14.15
N GLY A 106 -8.67 14.07 13.95
CA GLY A 106 -8.65 13.42 12.65
C GLY A 106 -7.32 13.47 11.92
N TRP A 107 -7.39 13.14 10.64
CA TRP A 107 -6.22 13.01 9.77
C TRP A 107 -6.43 13.78 8.48
N GLU A 108 -5.34 14.31 7.96
CA GLU A 108 -5.31 14.93 6.64
C GLU A 108 -4.43 14.15 5.68
N LEU A 109 -4.79 14.23 4.42
CA LEU A 109 -4.06 13.64 3.33
C LEU A 109 -2.75 14.40 3.08
N VAL A 110 -1.64 13.66 3.00
CA VAL A 110 -0.35 14.19 2.57
C VAL A 110 0.04 13.58 1.23
N VAL A 111 0.79 14.31 0.42
CA VAL A 111 1.21 13.90 -0.92
C VAL A 111 2.69 14.18 -1.16
N ARG A 112 3.23 13.70 -2.29
CA ARG A 112 4.62 13.89 -2.68
C ARG A 112 5.61 13.41 -1.61
N SER A 113 5.39 12.21 -1.09
CA SER A 113 6.18 11.61 -0.01
C SER A 113 6.20 12.51 1.24
N GLY A 114 5.01 12.93 1.67
CA GLY A 114 4.79 13.71 2.90
C GLY A 114 5.20 15.19 2.84
N LYS A 115 5.65 15.70 1.68
CA LYS A 115 6.12 17.09 1.55
C LYS A 115 5.00 18.10 1.59
N ASP A 116 3.82 17.74 1.11
CA ASP A 116 2.70 18.66 0.98
C ASP A 116 1.48 18.15 1.77
N ARG A 117 1.02 18.95 2.73
CA ARG A 117 -0.26 18.76 3.41
C ARG A 117 -1.37 19.34 2.57
N THR A 118 -2.45 18.60 2.34
CA THR A 118 -3.51 19.01 1.41
C THR A 118 -4.70 19.68 2.07
N GLY A 119 -4.84 19.54 3.40
CA GLY A 119 -6.02 19.95 4.16
C GLY A 119 -7.26 19.07 3.91
N LYS A 120 -7.19 18.08 3.01
CA LYS A 120 -8.30 17.15 2.75
C LYS A 120 -8.41 16.13 3.88
N ASP A 121 -9.63 15.84 4.28
CA ASP A 121 -9.93 14.80 5.26
C ASP A 121 -9.68 13.40 4.67
N VAL A 122 -9.00 12.54 5.44
CA VAL A 122 -8.66 11.19 5.00
C VAL A 122 -9.89 10.32 4.86
N ILE A 123 -10.87 10.42 5.77
CA ILE A 123 -12.06 9.57 5.76
C ILE A 123 -12.98 9.95 4.59
N GLU A 124 -13.16 11.25 4.35
CA GLU A 124 -13.92 11.74 3.19
C GLU A 124 -13.24 11.29 1.88
N TRP A 125 -11.92 11.39 1.82
CA TRP A 125 -11.16 10.94 0.66
C TRP A 125 -11.25 9.43 0.45
N ALA A 126 -11.17 8.62 1.51
CA ALA A 126 -11.31 7.17 1.42
C ALA A 126 -12.67 6.76 0.83
N ARG A 127 -13.76 7.42 1.23
CA ARG A 127 -15.09 7.21 0.62
C ARG A 127 -15.11 7.63 -0.84
N GLU A 128 -14.59 8.81 -1.16
CA GLU A 128 -14.56 9.34 -2.52
C GLU A 128 -13.83 8.40 -3.49
N ILE A 129 -12.67 7.86 -3.13
CA ILE A 129 -11.91 6.97 -4.00
C ILE A 129 -12.64 5.64 -4.26
N VAL A 130 -13.34 5.10 -3.27
CA VAL A 130 -14.16 3.89 -3.43
C VAL A 130 -15.32 4.15 -4.38
N ASP A 131 -16.04 5.26 -4.22
CA ASP A 131 -17.11 5.67 -5.13
C ASP A 131 -16.63 5.87 -6.57
N ARG A 132 -15.35 6.22 -6.75
CA ARG A 132 -14.72 6.37 -8.07
C ARG A 132 -14.20 5.06 -8.66
N GLY A 133 -14.19 3.97 -7.90
CA GLY A 133 -13.84 2.64 -8.38
C GLY A 133 -12.46 2.12 -7.92
N ALA A 134 -11.87 2.68 -6.88
CA ALA A 134 -10.73 2.04 -6.21
C ALA A 134 -11.13 0.63 -5.74
N GLY A 135 -10.31 -0.36 -6.00
CA GLY A 135 -10.55 -1.74 -5.59
C GLY A 135 -9.84 -2.09 -4.29
N GLU A 136 -8.85 -1.28 -3.88
CA GLU A 136 -8.05 -1.53 -2.68
C GLU A 136 -7.42 -0.23 -2.19
N ILE A 137 -7.22 -0.10 -0.89
CA ILE A 137 -6.57 1.06 -0.25
C ILE A 137 -5.26 0.62 0.40
N LEU A 138 -4.15 1.25 0.05
CA LEU A 138 -2.89 1.15 0.78
C LEU A 138 -2.79 2.36 1.73
N LEU A 139 -3.04 2.13 3.02
CA LEU A 139 -3.13 3.18 4.03
C LEU A 139 -1.83 3.27 4.82
N THR A 140 -1.10 4.35 4.66
CA THR A 140 0.15 4.62 5.39
C THR A 140 -0.05 5.76 6.38
N SER A 141 0.22 5.52 7.66
CA SER A 141 0.37 6.61 8.62
C SER A 141 1.74 7.26 8.45
N TRP A 142 1.75 8.53 8.03
CA TRP A 142 2.97 9.32 7.89
C TRP A 142 3.68 9.54 9.24
N ASP A 143 2.91 9.67 10.32
CA ASP A 143 3.45 9.89 11.66
C ASP A 143 4.08 8.62 12.26
N ARG A 144 3.70 7.45 11.77
CA ARG A 144 4.22 6.15 12.23
C ARG A 144 5.28 5.57 11.30
N ASP A 145 5.29 5.94 10.02
CA ASP A 145 6.21 5.37 9.06
C ASP A 145 7.67 5.61 9.46
N GLY A 146 8.47 4.53 9.43
CA GLY A 146 9.87 4.53 9.87
C GLY A 146 10.10 4.60 11.38
N THR A 147 9.06 4.81 12.22
CA THR A 147 9.22 4.98 13.68
C THR A 147 9.34 3.69 14.46
N ARG A 148 8.89 2.56 13.89
CA ARG A 148 8.86 1.24 14.53
C ARG A 148 7.97 1.16 15.78
N SER A 149 7.01 2.09 15.93
CA SER A 149 6.15 2.23 17.11
C SER A 149 4.76 1.58 16.98
N GLY A 150 4.57 0.76 15.96
CA GLY A 150 3.30 0.12 15.60
C GLY A 150 2.50 0.95 14.60
N TYR A 151 1.49 0.30 14.00
CA TYR A 151 0.56 0.96 13.08
C TYR A 151 -0.32 2.00 13.79
N GLU A 152 -0.89 2.92 13.06
CA GLU A 152 -1.86 3.90 13.57
C GLU A 152 -3.25 3.25 13.65
N LEU A 153 -3.57 2.57 14.77
CA LEU A 153 -4.77 1.74 14.88
C LEU A 153 -6.07 2.54 14.76
N ASP A 154 -6.11 3.74 15.36
CA ASP A 154 -7.29 4.63 15.29
C ASP A 154 -7.60 5.04 13.85
N LEU A 155 -6.55 5.40 13.08
CA LEU A 155 -6.66 5.72 11.66
C LEU A 155 -7.17 4.52 10.85
N LEU A 156 -6.58 3.36 11.09
CA LEU A 156 -6.93 2.12 10.40
C LEU A 156 -8.38 1.75 10.66
N THR A 157 -8.82 1.75 11.92
CA THR A 157 -10.22 1.49 12.29
C THR A 157 -11.16 2.47 11.61
N ALA A 158 -10.87 3.79 11.69
CA ALA A 158 -11.74 4.81 11.10
C ALA A 158 -11.88 4.68 9.57
N VAL A 159 -10.80 4.32 8.86
CA VAL A 159 -10.86 4.10 7.41
C VAL A 159 -11.57 2.80 7.09
N SER A 160 -11.25 1.69 7.77
CA SER A 160 -11.86 0.38 7.51
C SER A 160 -13.37 0.37 7.75
N GLU A 161 -13.85 1.10 8.76
CA GLU A 161 -15.30 1.27 9.01
C GLU A 161 -16.00 2.17 7.97
N ALA A 162 -15.23 3.03 7.28
CA ALA A 162 -15.78 4.00 6.33
C ALA A 162 -15.91 3.47 4.91
N VAL A 163 -15.25 2.35 4.57
CA VAL A 163 -15.16 1.82 3.20
C VAL A 163 -15.57 0.35 3.12
N THR A 164 -15.73 -0.17 1.89
CA THR A 164 -16.14 -1.56 1.62
C THR A 164 -15.10 -2.34 0.82
N VAL A 165 -13.97 -1.72 0.51
CA VAL A 165 -12.85 -2.34 -0.19
C VAL A 165 -11.76 -2.70 0.80
N PRO A 166 -10.89 -3.68 0.49
CA PRO A 166 -9.78 -4.05 1.36
C PRO A 166 -8.86 -2.88 1.70
N VAL A 167 -8.44 -2.83 2.97
CA VAL A 167 -7.49 -1.84 3.49
C VAL A 167 -6.21 -2.53 3.93
N ILE A 168 -5.09 -2.16 3.31
CA ILE A 168 -3.75 -2.63 3.65
C ILE A 168 -3.12 -1.62 4.61
N ALA A 169 -2.84 -2.03 5.84
CA ALA A 169 -2.15 -1.19 6.80
C ALA A 169 -0.65 -1.08 6.51
N SER A 170 -0.11 0.14 6.54
CA SER A 170 1.31 0.44 6.29
C SER A 170 1.84 1.50 7.25
N GLY A 171 3.13 1.43 7.55
CA GLY A 171 3.86 2.40 8.38
C GLY A 171 3.91 2.04 9.88
N GLY A 172 5.12 1.87 10.42
CA GLY A 172 5.37 1.69 11.85
C GLY A 172 5.58 0.26 12.34
N ALA A 173 5.46 -0.76 11.49
CA ALA A 173 5.66 -2.16 11.87
C ALA A 173 7.07 -2.42 12.44
N ALA A 174 7.13 -3.15 13.57
CA ALA A 174 8.39 -3.58 14.18
C ALA A 174 8.33 -4.97 14.80
N THR A 175 7.17 -5.43 15.26
CA THR A 175 7.00 -6.69 15.98
C THR A 175 5.79 -7.46 15.46
N PRO A 176 5.73 -8.80 15.65
CA PRO A 176 4.56 -9.59 15.31
C PRO A 176 3.27 -9.05 15.96
N GLN A 177 3.37 -8.55 17.20
CA GLN A 177 2.22 -7.99 17.92
C GLN A 177 1.61 -6.78 17.19
N HIS A 178 2.43 -5.92 16.58
CA HIS A 178 1.94 -4.79 15.79
C HIS A 178 1.08 -5.25 14.59
N LEU A 179 1.48 -6.36 13.93
CA LEU A 179 0.73 -6.92 12.82
C LEU A 179 -0.62 -7.49 13.30
N VAL A 180 -0.62 -8.19 14.44
CA VAL A 180 -1.84 -8.71 15.08
C VAL A 180 -2.81 -7.56 15.38
N GLU A 181 -2.32 -6.50 16.02
CA GLU A 181 -3.13 -5.33 16.38
C GLU A 181 -3.74 -4.64 15.15
N ALA A 182 -2.96 -4.50 14.06
CA ALA A 182 -3.47 -3.91 12.83
C ALA A 182 -4.59 -4.74 12.19
N LEU A 183 -4.43 -6.08 12.12
CA LEU A 183 -5.46 -6.97 11.60
C LEU A 183 -6.71 -6.99 12.49
N GLN A 184 -6.56 -6.90 13.81
CA GLN A 184 -7.68 -6.79 14.75
C GLN A 184 -8.38 -5.42 14.69
N ALA A 185 -7.67 -4.36 14.30
CA ALA A 185 -8.21 -3.01 14.11
C ALA A 185 -8.94 -2.81 12.77
N GLY A 186 -9.10 -3.87 11.97
CA GLY A 186 -9.86 -3.84 10.72
C GLY A 186 -9.01 -3.80 9.45
N GLY A 187 -7.69 -3.97 9.54
CA GLY A 187 -6.86 -4.19 8.34
C GLY A 187 -7.14 -5.54 7.71
N ASP A 188 -7.35 -5.59 6.39
CA ASP A 188 -7.47 -6.84 5.64
C ASP A 188 -6.11 -7.45 5.32
N ALA A 189 -5.08 -6.61 5.26
CA ALA A 189 -3.69 -7.00 5.10
C ALA A 189 -2.76 -6.03 5.82
N VAL A 190 -1.51 -6.47 6.02
CA VAL A 190 -0.44 -5.65 6.61
C VAL A 190 0.77 -5.63 5.69
N LEU A 191 1.32 -4.44 5.46
CA LEU A 191 2.55 -4.23 4.72
C LEU A 191 3.66 -3.84 5.70
N ALA A 192 4.80 -4.47 5.56
CA ALA A 192 6.02 -4.12 6.28
C ALA A 192 7.23 -4.22 5.34
N ALA A 193 8.24 -3.40 5.55
CA ALA A 193 9.45 -3.36 4.74
C ALA A 193 10.71 -3.57 5.60
N SER A 194 11.02 -2.65 6.50
CA SER A 194 12.29 -2.62 7.25
C SER A 194 12.57 -3.91 8.02
N ILE A 195 11.58 -4.47 8.72
CA ILE A 195 11.74 -5.69 9.51
C ILE A 195 12.16 -6.91 8.67
N PHE A 196 11.81 -6.91 7.38
CA PHE A 196 12.23 -7.92 6.41
C PHE A 196 13.56 -7.56 5.74
N HIS A 197 13.75 -6.30 5.35
CA HIS A 197 14.98 -5.82 4.72
C HIS A 197 16.19 -5.92 5.65
N ASP A 198 15.98 -5.63 6.94
CA ASP A 198 17.02 -5.68 7.97
C ASP A 198 17.26 -7.13 8.49
N GLY A 199 16.45 -8.10 8.02
CA GLY A 199 16.58 -9.51 8.38
C GLY A 199 16.17 -9.83 9.83
N GLU A 200 15.40 -8.96 10.47
CA GLU A 200 14.95 -9.17 11.86
C GLU A 200 13.92 -10.29 11.95
N TYR A 201 13.05 -10.40 10.95
CA TYR A 201 12.06 -11.46 10.81
C TYR A 201 12.05 -12.00 9.39
N THR A 202 11.70 -13.27 9.26
CA THR A 202 11.24 -13.83 7.98
C THR A 202 9.72 -13.75 7.89
N VAL A 203 9.18 -13.75 6.68
CA VAL A 203 7.72 -13.77 6.49
C VAL A 203 7.11 -15.00 7.17
N GLN A 204 7.77 -16.16 7.04
CA GLN A 204 7.33 -17.41 7.65
C GLN A 204 7.24 -17.29 9.19
N THR A 205 8.28 -16.77 9.85
CA THR A 205 8.28 -16.63 11.31
C THR A 205 7.18 -15.69 11.78
N LEU A 206 6.94 -14.58 11.06
CA LEU A 206 5.83 -13.68 11.38
C LEU A 206 4.47 -14.35 11.22
N LYS A 207 4.24 -15.09 10.13
CA LYS A 207 2.98 -15.83 9.93
C LYS A 207 2.74 -16.88 11.01
N GLU A 208 3.78 -17.56 11.47
CA GLU A 208 3.66 -18.51 12.59
C GLU A 208 3.24 -17.81 13.89
N GLU A 209 3.79 -16.64 14.19
CA GLU A 209 3.39 -15.85 15.37
C GLU A 209 1.95 -15.33 15.24
N LEU A 210 1.56 -14.81 14.05
CA LEU A 210 0.18 -14.39 13.76
C LEU A 210 -0.81 -15.55 13.99
N ARG A 211 -0.48 -16.76 13.51
CA ARG A 211 -1.32 -17.94 13.70
C ARG A 211 -1.42 -18.33 15.20
N ARG A 212 -0.31 -18.25 15.96
CA ARG A 212 -0.33 -18.49 17.41
C ARG A 212 -1.21 -17.50 18.16
N ALA A 213 -1.31 -16.26 17.66
CA ALA A 213 -2.20 -15.23 18.17
C ALA A 213 -3.66 -15.37 17.70
N GLY A 214 -3.98 -16.43 16.93
CA GLY A 214 -5.34 -16.70 16.46
C GLY A 214 -5.75 -15.95 15.18
N VAL A 215 -4.80 -15.36 14.47
CA VAL A 215 -5.04 -14.73 13.17
C VAL A 215 -4.97 -15.80 12.08
N GLU A 216 -5.96 -15.83 11.19
CA GLU A 216 -5.93 -16.67 9.99
C GLU A 216 -4.90 -16.15 9.00
N VAL A 217 -3.92 -16.98 8.66
CA VAL A 217 -2.87 -16.68 7.68
C VAL A 217 -2.62 -17.89 6.79
N ARG A 218 -2.34 -17.65 5.53
CA ARG A 218 -1.86 -18.69 4.62
C ARG A 218 -0.38 -19.00 4.94
N LEU A 219 -0.05 -20.26 5.17
CA LEU A 219 1.32 -20.76 5.41
C LEU A 219 1.91 -21.35 4.13
#